data_502f3c533076e8be3c33beacccaa086d
#
_entry.id   502f3c533076e8be3c33beacccaa086d
#
_cell.length_a   1.000
_cell.length_b   1.000
_cell.length_c   1.000
_cell.angle_alpha   90.00
_cell.angle_beta   90.00
_cell.angle_gamma   90.00
#
_symmetry.space_group_name_H-M   'P 1'
#
loop_
_entity.id
_entity.type
_entity.pdbx_description
1 polymer ?
#
loop_
_entity_poly.entity_id
_entity_poly.type
_entity_poly.pdbx_seq_one_letter_code
_entity_poly.pdbx_strand_id
1 'polypeptide(L)'
;MFLNTKIPPPVVTILFAIMIFYFSDNFPSVDLPFKIYISIFFILLGFFVTFSSARNFKKKDTTVNPMKPNETTKLVTDGFFKITRNPMYLGMLLFLLGLSIYNGLIVGLIFLPLFVGYITYFQIIPEENAMLEIFGEEFTLYMKKVRRWI
;
A
#
# COMPACT_ATOMS: atom_id res chain seq x y z
N MET A 1 -4.78 -20.30 1.09
CA MET A 1 -3.94 -20.02 2.26
C MET A 1 -4.76 -19.26 3.28
N PHE A 2 -4.63 -19.53 4.60
CA PHE A 2 -5.62 -19.11 5.62
C PHE A 2 -5.77 -17.58 5.81
N LEU A 3 -4.76 -16.78 5.46
CA LEU A 3 -4.72 -15.31 5.67
C LEU A 3 -4.99 -14.47 4.41
N ASN A 4 -5.19 -15.08 3.24
CA ASN A 4 -5.39 -14.32 2.01
C ASN A 4 -6.62 -13.41 2.12
N THR A 5 -6.42 -12.12 1.94
CA THR A 5 -7.44 -11.05 1.95
C THR A 5 -8.34 -10.98 3.19
N LYS A 6 -8.01 -11.70 4.30
CA LYS A 6 -8.85 -11.75 5.51
C LYS A 6 -8.68 -10.56 6.44
N ILE A 7 -7.48 -9.97 6.49
CA ILE A 7 -7.21 -8.81 7.34
C ILE A 7 -7.23 -7.56 6.45
N PRO A 8 -8.11 -6.60 6.71
CA PRO A 8 -8.15 -5.37 5.93
C PRO A 8 -6.79 -4.66 5.94
N PRO A 9 -6.26 -4.23 4.78
CA PRO A 9 -4.95 -3.56 4.68
C PRO A 9 -4.76 -2.36 5.61
N PRO A 10 -5.78 -1.51 5.88
CA PRO A 10 -5.64 -0.45 6.88
C PRO A 10 -5.35 -0.97 8.29
N VAL A 11 -5.91 -2.12 8.68
CA VAL A 11 -5.64 -2.75 9.99
C VAL A 11 -4.18 -3.21 10.05
N VAL A 12 -3.67 -3.83 8.97
CA VAL A 12 -2.26 -4.21 8.86
C VAL A 12 -1.37 -2.96 8.97
N THR A 13 -1.72 -1.89 8.29
CA THR A 13 -0.97 -0.62 8.34
C THR A 13 -0.91 -0.06 9.76
N ILE A 14 -2.03 -0.07 10.50
CA ILE A 14 -2.08 0.37 11.90
C ILE A 14 -1.19 -0.51 12.78
N LEU A 15 -1.23 -1.83 12.60
CA LEU A 15 -0.37 -2.74 13.36
C LEU A 15 1.12 -2.45 13.11
N PHE A 16 1.52 -2.24 11.86
CA PHE A 16 2.90 -1.86 11.54
C PHE A 16 3.27 -0.47 12.10
N ALA A 17 2.35 0.49 12.09
CA ALA A 17 2.55 1.79 12.71
C ALA A 17 2.80 1.68 14.22
N ILE A 18 2.01 0.86 14.91
CA ILE A 18 2.18 0.57 16.34
C ILE A 18 3.54 -0.11 16.59
N MET A 19 3.94 -1.08 15.75
CA MET A 19 5.23 -1.75 15.86
C MET A 19 6.39 -0.77 15.67
N ILE A 20 6.34 0.09 14.65
CA ILE A 20 7.35 1.13 14.42
C ILE A 20 7.46 2.04 15.66
N PHE A 21 6.34 2.51 16.19
CA PHE A 21 6.34 3.37 17.38
C PHE A 21 6.90 2.64 18.61
N TYR A 22 6.44 1.42 18.89
CA TYR A 22 6.83 0.66 20.08
C TYR A 22 8.30 0.25 20.07
N PHE A 23 8.84 -0.10 18.90
CA PHE A 23 10.22 -0.55 18.77
C PHE A 23 11.23 0.57 18.50
N SER A 24 10.78 1.80 18.24
CA SER A 24 11.68 2.93 17.90
C SER A 24 12.74 3.19 18.98
N ASP A 25 12.38 3.09 20.24
CA ASP A 25 13.27 3.35 21.36
C ASP A 25 14.34 2.26 21.55
N ASN A 26 14.18 1.09 20.93
CA ASN A 26 15.15 0.00 20.97
C ASN A 26 16.26 0.12 19.92
N PHE A 27 16.18 1.10 19.03
CA PHE A 27 17.13 1.33 17.94
C PHE A 27 17.77 2.72 18.05
N PRO A 28 19.03 2.87 17.59
CA PRO A 28 19.66 4.19 17.56
C PRO A 28 18.84 5.18 16.74
N SER A 29 18.64 6.37 17.27
CA SER A 29 18.00 7.45 16.52
C SER A 29 18.98 8.05 15.50
N VAL A 30 18.52 8.27 14.27
CA VAL A 30 19.26 9.03 13.28
C VAL A 30 18.65 10.42 13.22
N ASP A 31 19.45 11.44 13.62
CA ASP A 31 19.01 12.82 13.51
C ASP A 31 19.11 13.29 12.06
N LEU A 32 17.97 13.44 11.44
CA LEU A 32 17.85 14.02 10.10
C LEU A 32 17.49 15.50 10.20
N PRO A 33 18.19 16.40 9.48
CA PRO A 33 17.76 17.78 9.40
C PRO A 33 16.34 17.84 8.82
N PHE A 34 15.50 18.68 9.40
CA PHE A 34 14.10 18.85 8.97
C PHE A 34 13.24 17.59 9.04
N LYS A 35 13.60 16.59 9.87
CA LYS A 35 12.86 15.31 9.96
C LYS A 35 11.33 15.47 10.10
N ILE A 36 10.86 16.46 10.85
CA ILE A 36 9.44 16.74 11.07
C ILE A 36 8.76 17.09 9.73
N TYR A 37 9.35 17.99 8.95
CA TYR A 37 8.77 18.41 7.66
C TYR A 37 8.77 17.28 6.64
N ILE A 38 9.86 16.49 6.59
CA ILE A 38 9.97 15.33 5.71
C ILE A 38 8.94 14.26 6.11
N SER A 39 8.76 14.02 7.40
CA SER A 39 7.76 13.07 7.92
C SER A 39 6.35 13.49 7.55
N ILE A 40 5.99 14.75 7.81
CA ILE A 40 4.69 15.30 7.46
C ILE A 40 4.44 15.22 5.97
N PHE A 41 5.45 15.54 5.14
CA PHE A 41 5.35 15.43 3.69
C PHE A 41 4.98 14.00 3.25
N PHE A 42 5.68 12.97 3.74
CA PHE A 42 5.39 11.58 3.36
C PHE A 42 4.05 11.09 3.92
N ILE A 43 3.66 11.50 5.13
CA ILE A 43 2.35 11.19 5.70
C ILE A 43 1.23 11.77 4.82
N LEU A 44 1.30 13.05 4.49
CA LEU A 44 0.30 13.72 3.65
C LEU A 44 0.27 13.15 2.23
N LEU A 45 1.44 12.87 1.65
CA LEU A 45 1.54 12.22 0.34
C LEU A 45 0.90 10.83 0.36
N GLY A 46 1.14 10.04 1.41
CA GLY A 46 0.54 8.73 1.60
C GLY A 46 -0.98 8.78 1.64
N PHE A 47 -1.56 9.69 2.41
CA PHE A 47 -2.99 9.94 2.43
C PHE A 47 -3.51 10.38 1.06
N PHE A 48 -2.85 11.34 0.42
CA PHE A 48 -3.25 11.85 -0.89
C PHE A 48 -3.29 10.74 -1.95
N VAL A 49 -2.24 9.92 -2.04
CA VAL A 49 -2.18 8.79 -2.99
C VAL A 49 -3.28 7.77 -2.69
N THR A 50 -3.48 7.40 -1.42
CA THR A 50 -4.51 6.44 -1.00
C THR A 50 -5.91 6.92 -1.34
N PHE A 51 -6.27 8.13 -0.91
CA PHE A 51 -7.63 8.68 -1.14
C PHE A 51 -7.90 8.99 -2.61
N SER A 52 -6.92 9.54 -3.33
CA SER A 52 -7.04 9.78 -4.78
C SER A 52 -7.28 8.49 -5.54
N SER A 53 -6.58 7.42 -5.18
CA SER A 53 -6.73 6.11 -5.80
C SER A 53 -8.08 5.46 -5.48
N ALA A 54 -8.52 5.51 -4.22
CA ALA A 54 -9.83 5.02 -3.81
C ALA A 54 -10.98 5.77 -4.54
N ARG A 55 -10.80 7.07 -4.77
CA ARG A 55 -11.78 7.87 -5.52
C ARG A 55 -11.96 7.43 -6.98
N ASN A 56 -10.92 6.85 -7.61
CA ASN A 56 -11.02 6.35 -8.97
C ASN A 56 -11.95 5.13 -9.09
N PHE A 57 -11.99 4.26 -8.09
CA PHE A 57 -12.95 3.17 -8.04
C PHE A 57 -14.39 3.68 -7.95
N LYS A 58 -14.61 4.68 -7.07
CA LYS A 58 -15.93 5.32 -6.92
C LYS A 58 -16.42 5.95 -8.23
N LYS A 59 -15.51 6.59 -8.99
CA LYS A 59 -15.85 7.20 -10.29
C LYS A 59 -16.21 6.17 -11.37
N LYS A 60 -15.72 4.93 -11.26
CA LYS A 60 -15.96 3.85 -12.20
C LYS A 60 -17.09 2.91 -11.77
N ASP A 61 -17.78 3.21 -10.66
CA ASP A 61 -18.84 2.37 -10.10
C ASP A 61 -18.41 0.90 -9.90
N THR A 62 -17.18 0.72 -9.36
CA THR A 62 -16.62 -0.60 -9.06
C THR A 62 -16.16 -0.67 -7.61
N THR A 63 -15.97 -1.88 -7.06
CA THR A 63 -15.62 -2.07 -5.67
C THR A 63 -14.16 -1.74 -5.38
N VAL A 64 -13.91 -1.11 -4.22
CA VAL A 64 -12.58 -0.93 -3.60
C VAL A 64 -12.29 -1.98 -2.54
N ASN A 65 -13.21 -2.96 -2.34
CA ASN A 65 -13.09 -3.91 -1.25
C ASN A 65 -12.05 -5.00 -1.54
N PRO A 66 -10.86 -4.97 -0.91
CA PRO A 66 -9.81 -5.94 -1.16
C PRO A 66 -10.16 -7.36 -0.65
N MET A 67 -11.16 -7.46 0.23
CA MET A 67 -11.65 -8.75 0.75
C MET A 67 -12.59 -9.46 -0.23
N LYS A 68 -13.08 -8.75 -1.26
CA LYS A 68 -14.03 -9.26 -2.25
C LYS A 68 -13.62 -8.83 -3.66
N PRO A 69 -12.44 -9.19 -4.14
CA PRO A 69 -11.95 -8.78 -5.44
C PRO A 69 -12.86 -9.29 -6.58
N ASN A 70 -13.56 -10.40 -6.38
CA ASN A 70 -14.50 -10.97 -7.34
C ASN A 70 -15.74 -10.11 -7.62
N GLU A 71 -16.03 -9.10 -6.79
CA GLU A 71 -17.12 -8.14 -7.00
C GLU A 71 -16.68 -6.96 -7.89
N THR A 72 -15.42 -6.95 -8.37
CA THR A 72 -14.90 -5.89 -9.24
C THR A 72 -15.50 -6.03 -10.65
N THR A 73 -16.16 -4.98 -11.11
CA THR A 73 -16.88 -4.98 -12.41
C THR A 73 -16.12 -4.27 -13.53
N LYS A 74 -15.14 -3.43 -13.20
CA LYS A 74 -14.33 -2.65 -14.16
C LYS A 74 -12.88 -2.59 -13.75
N LEU A 75 -11.97 -2.78 -14.69
CA LEU A 75 -10.55 -2.59 -14.47
C LEU A 75 -10.20 -1.09 -14.36
N VAL A 76 -9.59 -0.69 -13.25
CA VAL A 76 -9.17 0.70 -13.01
C VAL A 76 -7.71 0.84 -13.37
N THR A 77 -7.41 1.63 -14.40
CA THR A 77 -6.03 1.84 -14.92
C THR A 77 -5.63 3.31 -14.99
N ASP A 78 -6.48 4.22 -14.45
CA ASP A 78 -6.30 5.68 -14.55
C ASP A 78 -5.62 6.27 -13.31
N GLY A 79 -5.13 7.52 -13.45
CA GLY A 79 -4.48 8.24 -12.34
C GLY A 79 -3.22 7.52 -11.86
N PHE A 80 -3.08 7.29 -10.56
CA PHE A 80 -1.94 6.58 -9.99
C PHE A 80 -1.81 5.13 -10.45
N PHE A 81 -2.88 4.52 -10.96
CA PHE A 81 -2.83 3.19 -11.56
C PHE A 81 -2.06 3.12 -12.89
N LYS A 82 -1.64 4.26 -13.46
CA LYS A 82 -0.68 4.32 -14.57
C LYS A 82 0.77 4.15 -14.13
N ILE A 83 1.06 4.38 -12.84
CA ILE A 83 2.41 4.36 -12.27
C ILE A 83 2.66 3.04 -11.55
N THR A 84 1.70 2.61 -10.76
CA THR A 84 1.73 1.37 -9.97
C THR A 84 0.38 0.68 -10.04
N ARG A 85 0.37 -0.67 -10.00
CA ARG A 85 -0.89 -1.42 -9.95
C ARG A 85 -1.56 -1.34 -8.57
N ASN A 86 -0.81 -0.95 -7.52
CA ASN A 86 -1.25 -0.97 -6.13
C ASN A 86 -1.08 0.39 -5.42
N PRO A 87 -1.62 1.48 -5.97
CA PRO A 87 -1.35 2.82 -5.44
C PRO A 87 -1.88 3.05 -4.02
N MET A 88 -2.95 2.36 -3.61
CA MET A 88 -3.44 2.47 -2.23
C MET A 88 -2.43 1.87 -1.23
N TYR A 89 -1.83 0.72 -1.57
CA TYR A 89 -0.79 0.11 -0.74
C TYR A 89 0.51 0.92 -0.75
N LEU A 90 0.86 1.54 -1.89
CA LEU A 90 1.96 2.49 -1.96
C LEU A 90 1.72 3.69 -1.04
N GLY A 91 0.50 4.22 -1.00
CA GLY A 91 0.14 5.29 -0.09
C GLY A 91 0.26 4.89 1.39
N MET A 92 -0.14 3.68 1.75
CA MET A 92 0.05 3.13 3.10
C MET A 92 1.55 2.97 3.45
N LEU A 93 2.37 2.51 2.49
CA LEU A 93 3.82 2.41 2.66
C LEU A 93 4.45 3.80 2.86
N LEU A 94 4.05 4.81 2.10
CA LEU A 94 4.52 6.19 2.26
C LEU A 94 4.13 6.77 3.63
N PHE A 95 2.93 6.48 4.12
CA PHE A 95 2.50 6.84 5.46
C PHE A 95 3.40 6.22 6.53
N LEU A 96 3.68 4.91 6.45
CA LEU A 96 4.59 4.22 7.36
C LEU A 96 6.04 4.73 7.26
N LEU A 97 6.49 5.09 6.05
CA LEU A 97 7.80 5.73 5.85
C LEU A 97 7.87 7.07 6.59
N GLY A 98 6.85 7.90 6.48
CA GLY A 98 6.78 9.17 7.22
C GLY A 98 6.83 8.95 8.74
N LEU A 99 6.11 7.97 9.28
CA LEU A 99 6.17 7.60 10.69
C LEU A 99 7.57 7.10 11.10
N SER A 100 8.22 6.31 10.24
CA SER A 100 9.58 5.80 10.48
C SER A 100 10.61 6.93 10.51
N ILE A 101 10.51 7.90 9.62
CA ILE A 101 11.40 9.07 9.61
C ILE A 101 11.25 9.86 10.92
N TYR A 102 10.04 9.99 11.44
CA TYR A 102 9.77 10.71 12.68
C TYR A 102 10.25 9.97 13.92
N ASN A 103 9.89 8.68 14.06
CA ASN A 103 10.14 7.89 15.28
C ASN A 103 11.50 7.21 15.27
N GLY A 104 11.97 6.71 14.12
CA GLY A 104 13.25 6.02 14.01
C GLY A 104 13.45 5.43 12.63
N LEU A 105 14.36 6.03 11.86
CA LEU A 105 14.63 5.58 10.48
C LEU A 105 15.11 4.12 10.45
N ILE A 106 15.92 3.70 11.42
CA ILE A 106 16.48 2.34 11.46
C ILE A 106 15.37 1.30 11.66
N VAL A 107 14.41 1.55 12.55
CA VAL A 107 13.26 0.65 12.72
C VAL A 107 12.45 0.54 11.43
N GLY A 108 12.35 1.63 10.67
CA GLY A 108 11.72 1.64 9.36
C GLY A 108 12.39 0.72 8.36
N LEU A 109 13.73 0.66 8.33
CA LEU A 109 14.48 -0.25 7.43
C LEU A 109 14.12 -1.73 7.65
N ILE A 110 13.61 -2.09 8.82
CA ILE A 110 13.16 -3.44 9.14
C ILE A 110 11.67 -3.61 8.81
N PHE A 111 10.82 -2.72 9.33
CA PHE A 111 9.38 -2.91 9.26
C PHE A 111 8.76 -2.57 7.89
N LEU A 112 9.36 -1.63 7.12
CA LEU A 112 8.84 -1.30 5.79
C LEU A 112 8.99 -2.47 4.79
N PRO A 113 10.17 -3.15 4.66
CA PRO A 113 10.27 -4.36 3.84
C PRO A 113 9.34 -5.49 4.30
N LEU A 114 9.15 -5.68 5.62
CA LEU A 114 8.22 -6.66 6.15
C LEU A 114 6.77 -6.33 5.78
N PHE A 115 6.38 -5.05 5.85
CA PHE A 115 5.08 -4.59 5.38
C PHE A 115 4.88 -4.86 3.89
N VAL A 116 5.87 -4.49 3.05
CA VAL A 116 5.84 -4.75 1.60
C VAL A 116 5.70 -6.24 1.32
N GLY A 117 6.48 -7.10 2.00
CA GLY A 117 6.40 -8.55 1.88
C GLY A 117 5.03 -9.08 2.28
N TYR A 118 4.50 -8.66 3.44
CA TYR A 118 3.19 -9.08 3.93
C TYR A 118 2.08 -8.69 2.96
N ILE A 119 2.01 -7.41 2.58
CA ILE A 119 0.97 -6.92 1.66
C ILE A 119 1.09 -7.59 0.29
N THR A 120 2.31 -7.78 -0.22
CA THR A 120 2.50 -8.45 -1.50
C THR A 120 1.96 -9.88 -1.46
N TYR A 121 2.30 -10.64 -0.44
CA TYR A 121 1.98 -12.06 -0.38
C TYR A 121 0.52 -12.34 -0.01
N PHE A 122 -0.02 -11.61 0.97
CA PHE A 122 -1.36 -11.89 1.52
C PHE A 122 -2.47 -11.05 0.92
N GLN A 123 -2.16 -9.96 0.22
CA GLN A 123 -3.15 -9.07 -0.39
C GLN A 123 -2.97 -9.00 -1.91
N ILE A 124 -1.83 -8.52 -2.40
CA ILE A 124 -1.67 -8.20 -3.82
C ILE A 124 -1.72 -9.45 -4.70
N ILE A 125 -0.99 -10.52 -4.37
CA ILE A 125 -0.98 -11.74 -5.17
C ILE A 125 -2.38 -12.37 -5.28
N PRO A 126 -3.15 -12.54 -4.18
CA PRO A 126 -4.53 -13.00 -4.27
C PRO A 126 -5.44 -12.08 -5.11
N GLU A 127 -5.28 -10.76 -4.98
CA GLU A 127 -6.05 -9.79 -5.79
C GLU A 127 -5.69 -9.88 -7.27
N GLU A 128 -4.40 -9.98 -7.61
CA GLU A 128 -3.94 -10.15 -8.99
C GLU A 128 -4.48 -11.44 -9.62
N ASN A 129 -4.53 -12.54 -8.86
CA ASN A 129 -5.10 -13.80 -9.34
C ASN A 129 -6.60 -13.64 -9.64
N ALA A 130 -7.36 -13.02 -8.74
CA ALA A 130 -8.77 -12.74 -8.98
C ALA A 130 -8.98 -11.80 -10.17
N MET A 131 -8.13 -10.78 -10.36
CA MET A 131 -8.19 -9.89 -11.52
C MET A 131 -7.89 -10.65 -12.84
N LEU A 132 -6.95 -11.60 -12.81
CA LEU A 132 -6.66 -12.46 -13.96
C LEU A 132 -7.85 -13.36 -14.32
N GLU A 133 -8.56 -13.91 -13.34
CA GLU A 133 -9.77 -14.70 -13.57
C GLU A 133 -10.91 -13.88 -14.18
N ILE A 134 -11.07 -12.61 -13.72
CA ILE A 134 -12.18 -11.74 -14.16
C ILE A 134 -11.88 -11.07 -15.51
N PHE A 135 -10.68 -10.51 -15.69
CA PHE A 135 -10.32 -9.65 -16.82
C PHE A 135 -9.36 -10.31 -17.83
N GLY A 136 -8.79 -11.49 -17.53
CA GLY A 136 -8.00 -12.32 -18.44
C GLY A 136 -6.88 -11.54 -19.15
N GLU A 137 -7.01 -11.44 -20.48
CA GLU A 137 -6.01 -10.81 -21.34
C GLU A 137 -5.87 -9.31 -21.09
N GLU A 138 -6.96 -8.60 -20.79
CA GLU A 138 -6.93 -7.17 -20.49
C GLU A 138 -6.02 -6.88 -19.29
N PHE A 139 -6.17 -7.64 -18.20
CA PHE A 139 -5.31 -7.49 -17.03
C PHE A 139 -3.86 -7.92 -17.30
N THR A 140 -3.65 -8.94 -18.11
CA THR A 140 -2.33 -9.40 -18.54
C THR A 140 -1.58 -8.30 -19.29
N LEU A 141 -2.25 -7.60 -20.21
CA LEU A 141 -1.68 -6.47 -20.95
C LEU A 141 -1.36 -5.28 -20.02
N TYR A 142 -2.23 -5.04 -19.04
CA TYR A 142 -1.98 -4.02 -18.03
C TYR A 142 -0.76 -4.36 -17.15
N MET A 143 -0.59 -5.62 -16.71
CA MET A 143 0.58 -6.07 -15.96
C MET A 143 1.91 -5.91 -16.71
N LYS A 144 1.90 -6.03 -18.04
CA LYS A 144 3.09 -5.80 -18.87
C LYS A 144 3.50 -4.32 -18.93
N LYS A 145 2.56 -3.40 -18.76
CA LYS A 145 2.78 -1.94 -18.87
C LYS A 145 3.10 -1.29 -17.53
N VAL A 146 2.51 -1.79 -16.44
CA VAL A 146 2.59 -1.16 -15.12
C VAL A 146 3.11 -2.17 -14.11
N ARG A 147 4.08 -1.76 -13.30
CA ARG A 147 4.68 -2.62 -12.27
C ARG A 147 3.77 -2.77 -11.06
N ARG A 148 4.05 -3.77 -10.22
CA ARG A 148 3.29 -4.05 -8.99
C ARG A 148 3.42 -2.93 -7.98
N TRP A 149 4.65 -2.46 -7.73
CA TRP A 149 4.93 -1.36 -6.82
C TRP A 149 5.32 -0.08 -7.57
N ILE A 150 6.51 0.00 -8.10
CA ILE A 150 7.04 1.12 -8.90
C ILE A 150 7.95 0.57 -10.01
#